data_c0b26416d29b8f006efcdd190069169f
#
_entry.id   c0b26416d29b8f006efcdd190069169f
#
_cell.length_a   1.000
_cell.length_b   1.000
_cell.length_c   1.000
_cell.angle_alpha   90.00
_cell.angle_beta   90.00
_cell.angle_gamma   90.00
#
_symmetry.space_group_name_H-M   'P 1'
#
loop_
_entity.id
_entity.type
_entity.pdbx_description
1 polymer ?
#
loop_
_entity_poly.entity_id
_entity_poly.type
_entity_poly.pdbx_seq_one_letter_code
_entity_poly.pdbx_strand_id
1 'polypeptide(L)'
;LYRTMDGGQTWKKIMNGLPKKDMARPGVHIAQSEPNIIYLITEFEGGGTAFKSEDRGENWKMVNDDPNINFRPFYYSDVRVDPNQPNVLFSISGRLSRSKDSGNTWEQIAKTVHGDHQALWIDPTNSKYILNGSDGGFQRSFDGGDSWEIINNIELSQFYQMEIDNKKPYNIYGGLQDNGTWVGPSNSLYKAGILKRHWKGLAYGDGYFAVPIPGEEHFVYTNLQGGVPFLVDSRYGNVQTIHPYPKIVGSAGDAIEKHKYRFNWDSPIMISPHDPETVYVGGNVVFKSNNRGKSWEVISPDLTTNDKSKQRSSGGTIYQDNTAAEFHCTILYLAESPIQKGVIWAGTDDGNIQVTLDGGKNWSNLKNRIKGLPEYSWISKIHASEHNAGTAFVVVDQHRMNDFTPYVFMTEDFGKSWKKISSNLPSDDYVKVVRQDPHNSNLLFAGMEHGIFASWNMGKSWEKINNNLPNVSVRDLRIQARDRDLVVATHGRGVFILDDIHPIEELKNSIGKPIHLFPIREATLWNMYWRIENLGDRTY
;
A
#
# COMPACT_ATOMS: atom_id res chain seq x y z
N LEU A 1 2.82 15.83 29.46
CA LEU A 1 3.51 16.93 28.79
C LEU A 1 4.71 17.41 29.61
N TYR A 2 5.77 17.86 28.89
CA TYR A 2 6.97 18.40 29.53
C TYR A 2 7.39 19.68 28.79
N ARG A 3 8.03 20.58 29.50
CA ARG A 3 8.57 21.84 28.99
C ARG A 3 10.01 22.02 29.41
N THR A 4 10.84 22.53 28.53
CA THR A 4 12.18 23.04 28.82
C THR A 4 12.21 24.56 28.65
N MET A 5 13.08 25.24 29.39
CA MET A 5 13.37 26.67 29.27
C MET A 5 14.86 26.95 29.01
N ASP A 6 15.66 25.89 28.87
CA ASP A 6 17.12 25.93 28.78
C ASP A 6 17.66 25.11 27.57
N GLY A 7 16.84 24.97 26.55
CA GLY A 7 17.24 24.25 25.31
C GLY A 7 17.34 22.73 25.49
N GLY A 8 16.58 22.15 26.40
CA GLY A 8 16.51 20.71 26.62
C GLY A 8 17.43 20.14 27.68
N GLN A 9 18.16 21.00 28.41
CA GLN A 9 19.04 20.57 29.51
C GLN A 9 18.23 20.08 30.72
N THR A 10 17.13 20.79 31.03
CA THR A 10 16.17 20.37 32.07
C THR A 10 14.74 20.36 31.53
N TRP A 11 13.91 19.47 32.10
CA TRP A 11 12.52 19.29 31.70
C TRP A 11 11.60 19.31 32.91
N LYS A 12 10.58 20.18 32.88
CA LYS A 12 9.54 20.28 33.88
C LYS A 12 8.26 19.63 33.37
N LYS A 13 7.64 18.78 34.16
CA LYS A 13 6.30 18.23 33.90
C LYS A 13 5.25 19.33 34.05
N ILE A 14 4.39 19.51 33.04
CA ILE A 14 3.39 20.59 32.96
C ILE A 14 1.98 19.98 32.73
N MET A 15 1.42 19.36 33.75
CA MET A 15 0.14 18.64 33.72
C MET A 15 -0.95 19.26 34.60
N ASN A 16 -0.72 20.43 35.22
CA ASN A 16 -1.69 21.02 36.11
C ASN A 16 -2.95 21.47 35.34
N GLY A 17 -4.12 21.04 35.80
CA GLY A 17 -5.41 21.28 35.12
C GLY A 17 -5.80 20.24 34.06
N LEU A 18 -4.88 19.35 33.65
CA LEU A 18 -5.20 18.21 32.80
C LEU A 18 -5.73 17.03 33.64
N PRO A 19 -6.58 16.15 33.04
CA PRO A 19 -7.04 14.94 33.69
C PRO A 19 -5.88 14.08 34.20
N LYS A 20 -6.04 13.50 35.44
CA LYS A 20 -5.07 12.56 36.04
C LYS A 20 -5.30 11.13 35.55
N LYS A 21 -5.42 10.95 34.25
CA LYS A 21 -5.69 9.70 33.55
C LYS A 21 -4.72 9.51 32.41
N ASP A 22 -4.73 8.35 31.81
CA ASP A 22 -3.91 8.08 30.62
C ASP A 22 -4.30 9.01 29.47
N MET A 23 -3.28 9.55 28.83
CA MET A 23 -3.39 10.47 27.71
C MET A 23 -2.88 9.77 26.44
N ALA A 24 -3.69 9.79 25.41
CA ALA A 24 -3.30 9.30 24.09
C ALA A 24 -2.34 10.28 23.38
N ARG A 25 -2.17 10.12 22.10
CA ARG A 25 -1.27 10.94 21.27
C ARG A 25 -1.62 12.44 21.36
N PRO A 26 -0.74 13.31 21.90
CA PRO A 26 -1.00 14.73 22.01
C PRO A 26 -0.49 15.50 20.79
N GLY A 27 -1.32 16.39 20.24
CA GLY A 27 -0.93 17.48 19.36
C GLY A 27 -0.82 18.78 20.17
N VAL A 28 0.33 19.46 20.12
CA VAL A 28 0.60 20.68 20.88
C VAL A 28 1.10 21.78 19.95
N HIS A 29 0.53 22.99 20.06
CA HIS A 29 1.02 24.15 19.30
C HIS A 29 1.01 25.43 20.13
N ILE A 30 2.08 26.21 20.00
CA ILE A 30 2.24 27.51 20.64
C ILE A 30 1.73 28.58 19.69
N ALA A 31 0.91 29.51 20.16
CA ALA A 31 0.48 30.65 19.38
C ALA A 31 1.67 31.59 19.12
N GLN A 32 2.06 31.77 17.85
CA GLN A 32 3.27 32.54 17.49
C GLN A 32 3.13 34.03 17.85
N SER A 33 1.94 34.61 17.67
CA SER A 33 1.65 36.00 18.02
C SER A 33 1.57 36.25 19.53
N GLU A 34 1.23 35.22 20.32
CA GLU A 34 1.13 35.29 21.79
C GLU A 34 1.70 34.02 22.43
N PRO A 35 3.05 33.91 22.60
CA PRO A 35 3.70 32.66 23.01
C PRO A 35 3.38 32.15 24.42
N ASN A 36 2.63 32.91 25.23
CA ASN A 36 2.08 32.43 26.48
C ASN A 36 0.91 31.47 26.29
N ILE A 37 0.24 31.57 25.14
CA ILE A 37 -0.91 30.74 24.80
C ILE A 37 -0.42 29.48 24.11
N ILE A 38 -0.86 28.35 24.65
CA ILE A 38 -0.58 27.01 24.09
C ILE A 38 -1.90 26.24 24.00
N TYR A 39 -2.07 25.51 22.90
CA TYR A 39 -3.19 24.61 22.74
C TYR A 39 -2.72 23.16 22.69
N LEU A 40 -3.55 22.28 23.23
CA LEU A 40 -3.37 20.84 23.22
C LEU A 40 -4.64 20.20 22.69
N ILE A 41 -4.49 19.32 21.71
CA ILE A 41 -5.54 18.38 21.28
C ILE A 41 -5.04 16.97 21.59
N THR A 42 -5.88 16.18 22.26
CA THR A 42 -5.56 14.80 22.63
C THR A 42 -6.84 14.08 23.01
N GLU A 43 -6.71 12.85 23.46
CA GLU A 43 -7.78 12.07 24.08
C GLU A 43 -7.31 11.59 25.44
N PHE A 44 -8.19 11.65 26.44
CA PHE A 44 -7.98 11.04 27.75
C PHE A 44 -8.98 9.91 27.98
N GLU A 45 -8.61 8.95 28.78
CA GLU A 45 -9.55 7.95 29.26
C GLU A 45 -10.75 8.64 29.95
N GLY A 46 -11.95 8.52 29.35
CA GLY A 46 -13.18 9.13 29.86
C GLY A 46 -13.45 10.56 29.38
N GLY A 47 -12.76 11.00 28.33
CA GLY A 47 -13.05 12.25 27.62
C GLY A 47 -12.06 13.39 27.88
N GLY A 48 -12.28 14.48 27.17
CA GLY A 48 -11.41 15.66 27.14
C GLY A 48 -10.59 15.72 25.86
N THR A 49 -10.93 16.65 24.97
CA THR A 49 -10.34 16.70 23.63
C THR A 49 -9.46 17.93 23.43
N ALA A 50 -9.93 19.13 23.74
CA ALA A 50 -9.21 20.38 23.51
C ALA A 50 -8.95 21.16 24.79
N PHE A 51 -7.69 21.56 25.00
CA PHE A 51 -7.24 22.30 26.17
C PHE A 51 -6.47 23.54 25.75
N LYS A 52 -6.53 24.60 26.57
CA LYS A 52 -5.80 25.85 26.42
C LYS A 52 -4.99 26.13 27.70
N SER A 53 -3.78 26.62 27.52
CA SER A 53 -2.99 27.29 28.56
C SER A 53 -2.73 28.74 28.15
N GLU A 54 -2.76 29.68 29.08
CA GLU A 54 -2.44 31.10 28.87
C GLU A 54 -1.15 31.51 29.60
N ASP A 55 -0.45 30.56 30.22
CA ASP A 55 0.73 30.76 31.06
C ASP A 55 1.88 29.79 30.70
N ARG A 56 2.07 29.51 29.41
CA ARG A 56 3.14 28.64 28.90
C ARG A 56 3.05 27.20 29.40
N GLY A 57 1.84 26.71 29.62
CA GLY A 57 1.59 25.33 30.05
C GLY A 57 1.67 25.12 31.57
N GLU A 58 1.79 26.15 32.38
CA GLU A 58 1.76 25.99 33.87
C GLU A 58 0.39 25.49 34.32
N ASN A 59 -0.69 26.05 33.74
CA ASN A 59 -2.06 25.66 34.01
C ASN A 59 -2.82 25.43 32.71
N TRP A 60 -3.62 24.37 32.69
CA TRP A 60 -4.45 23.99 31.56
C TRP A 60 -5.93 24.07 31.91
N LYS A 61 -6.73 24.51 30.93
CA LYS A 61 -8.19 24.53 31.01
C LYS A 61 -8.74 23.78 29.83
N MET A 62 -9.66 22.85 30.07
CA MET A 62 -10.45 22.22 28.99
C MET A 62 -11.35 23.28 28.36
N VAL A 63 -11.30 23.40 27.04
CA VAL A 63 -12.13 24.34 26.28
C VAL A 63 -13.23 23.61 25.49
N ASN A 64 -12.99 22.35 25.15
CA ASN A 64 -14.00 21.51 24.48
C ASN A 64 -13.71 20.02 24.70
N ASP A 65 -14.74 19.18 24.74
CA ASP A 65 -14.65 17.73 24.96
C ASP A 65 -15.28 16.89 23.81
N ASP A 66 -15.71 17.54 22.72
CA ASP A 66 -16.27 16.82 21.55
C ASP A 66 -15.20 15.95 20.89
N PRO A 67 -15.35 14.61 20.87
CA PRO A 67 -14.39 13.70 20.24
C PRO A 67 -14.31 13.86 18.71
N ASN A 68 -15.31 14.47 18.07
CA ASN A 68 -15.28 14.73 16.63
C ASN A 68 -14.21 15.75 16.22
N ILE A 69 -13.71 16.56 17.13
CA ILE A 69 -12.61 17.52 16.89
C ILE A 69 -11.31 16.75 16.59
N ASN A 70 -11.07 15.65 17.30
CA ASN A 70 -9.90 14.79 17.15
C ASN A 70 -10.31 13.42 16.61
N PHE A 71 -10.88 13.39 15.42
CA PHE A 71 -11.43 12.18 14.84
C PHE A 71 -10.32 11.18 14.50
N ARG A 72 -10.44 9.94 15.02
CA ARG A 72 -9.48 8.85 14.84
C ARG A 72 -8.09 9.15 15.44
N PRO A 73 -8.00 9.47 16.73
CA PRO A 73 -6.79 10.01 17.39
C PRO A 73 -5.61 9.03 17.43
N PHE A 74 -5.82 7.74 17.23
CA PHE A 74 -4.76 6.74 17.17
C PHE A 74 -3.76 7.04 16.04
N TYR A 75 -4.25 7.41 14.86
CA TYR A 75 -3.43 7.74 13.69
C TYR A 75 -3.17 9.23 13.56
N TYR A 76 -4.14 10.06 13.92
CA TYR A 76 -4.12 11.51 13.67
C TYR A 76 -4.42 12.24 14.97
N SER A 77 -3.59 13.16 15.38
CA SER A 77 -3.87 14.07 16.49
C SER A 77 -2.86 15.21 16.44
N ASP A 78 -3.20 16.28 15.77
CA ASP A 78 -2.35 17.46 15.71
C ASP A 78 -3.19 18.74 15.71
N VAL A 79 -2.58 19.86 16.06
CA VAL A 79 -3.21 21.18 16.07
C VAL A 79 -2.29 22.22 15.46
N ARG A 80 -2.85 23.17 14.73
CA ARG A 80 -2.16 24.38 14.29
C ARG A 80 -2.90 25.62 14.76
N VAL A 81 -2.17 26.61 15.22
CA VAL A 81 -2.68 27.93 15.57
C VAL A 81 -2.31 28.88 14.42
N ASP A 82 -3.23 29.72 14.02
CA ASP A 82 -2.94 30.78 13.05
C ASP A 82 -1.80 31.67 13.60
N PRO A 83 -0.73 31.90 12.82
CA PRO A 83 0.42 32.66 13.29
C PRO A 83 0.10 34.10 13.69
N ASN A 84 -0.96 34.68 13.16
CA ASN A 84 -1.37 36.06 13.39
C ASN A 84 -2.57 36.21 14.34
N GLN A 85 -3.34 35.13 14.54
CA GLN A 85 -4.59 35.13 15.29
C GLN A 85 -4.58 34.00 16.32
N PRO A 86 -4.22 34.27 17.59
CA PRO A 86 -4.02 33.23 18.60
C PRO A 86 -5.32 32.49 19.01
N ASN A 87 -6.47 33.02 18.62
CA ASN A 87 -7.80 32.42 18.84
C ASN A 87 -8.29 31.55 17.66
N VAL A 88 -7.58 31.51 16.52
CA VAL A 88 -7.92 30.70 15.35
C VAL A 88 -7.08 29.43 15.32
N LEU A 89 -7.75 28.29 15.36
CA LEU A 89 -7.14 26.96 15.48
C LEU A 89 -7.62 26.04 14.38
N PHE A 90 -6.77 25.09 14.03
CA PHE A 90 -7.10 23.98 13.14
C PHE A 90 -6.74 22.65 13.84
N SER A 91 -7.70 21.76 13.97
CA SER A 91 -7.47 20.37 14.35
C SER A 91 -7.25 19.54 13.10
N ILE A 92 -6.08 18.87 13.05
CA ILE A 92 -5.62 18.05 11.94
C ILE A 92 -5.77 16.59 12.38
N SER A 93 -6.78 15.92 11.83
CA SER A 93 -7.15 14.56 12.21
C SER A 93 -7.71 13.83 10.99
N GLY A 94 -8.43 12.71 11.16
CA GLY A 94 -9.22 12.11 10.09
C GLY A 94 -10.20 13.09 9.45
N ARG A 95 -10.45 14.23 10.13
CA ARG A 95 -11.18 15.41 9.61
C ARG A 95 -10.34 16.65 9.84
N LEU A 96 -10.53 17.66 9.01
CA LEU A 96 -9.97 18.99 9.25
C LEU A 96 -11.07 19.88 9.84
N SER A 97 -10.83 20.38 11.06
CA SER A 97 -11.77 21.24 11.77
C SER A 97 -11.12 22.57 12.15
N ARG A 98 -11.90 23.65 12.13
CA ARG A 98 -11.44 25.01 12.47
C ARG A 98 -12.24 25.56 13.64
N SER A 99 -11.55 26.22 14.57
CA SER A 99 -12.14 27.08 15.61
C SER A 99 -11.71 28.52 15.38
N LYS A 100 -12.60 29.48 15.64
CA LYS A 100 -12.34 30.92 15.59
C LYS A 100 -12.44 31.61 16.95
N ASP A 101 -12.65 30.84 18.02
CA ASP A 101 -12.96 31.29 19.37
C ASP A 101 -12.14 30.58 20.46
N SER A 102 -10.87 30.35 20.20
CA SER A 102 -9.95 29.71 21.13
C SER A 102 -10.31 28.26 21.48
N GLY A 103 -10.96 27.53 20.56
CA GLY A 103 -11.28 26.12 20.75
C GLY A 103 -12.62 25.85 21.43
N ASN A 104 -13.44 26.89 21.71
CA ASN A 104 -14.74 26.69 22.35
C ASN A 104 -15.77 26.08 21.37
N THR A 105 -15.78 26.54 20.11
CA THR A 105 -16.61 25.95 19.05
C THR A 105 -15.77 25.54 17.85
N TRP A 106 -16.24 24.51 17.13
CA TRP A 106 -15.52 23.95 16.00
C TRP A 106 -16.46 23.70 14.82
N GLU A 107 -15.96 23.95 13.62
CA GLU A 107 -16.61 23.61 12.38
C GLU A 107 -15.72 22.67 11.54
N GLN A 108 -16.29 21.60 10.99
CA GLN A 108 -15.57 20.79 10.01
C GLN A 108 -15.49 21.56 8.69
N ILE A 109 -14.27 21.80 8.22
CA ILE A 109 -13.94 22.38 6.91
C ILE A 109 -13.40 21.29 5.98
N ALA A 110 -13.04 21.66 4.74
CA ALA A 110 -12.43 20.74 3.76
C ALA A 110 -13.27 19.48 3.46
N LYS A 111 -14.61 19.58 3.53
CA LYS A 111 -15.54 18.44 3.31
C LYS A 111 -15.53 17.88 1.89
N THR A 112 -14.97 18.62 0.93
CA THR A 112 -14.92 18.27 -0.50
C THR A 112 -13.57 17.64 -0.91
N VAL A 113 -12.61 17.55 0.01
CA VAL A 113 -11.32 16.90 -0.21
C VAL A 113 -11.23 15.61 0.60
N HIS A 114 -10.26 14.77 0.28
CA HIS A 114 -10.01 13.54 1.02
C HIS A 114 -9.73 13.83 2.49
N GLY A 115 -10.21 12.97 3.38
CA GLY A 115 -9.91 13.03 4.81
C GLY A 115 -8.46 12.66 5.13
N ASP A 116 -8.24 12.26 6.38
CA ASP A 116 -6.95 11.78 6.88
C ASP A 116 -5.84 12.81 6.66
N HIS A 117 -6.04 13.97 7.31
CA HIS A 117 -5.15 15.12 7.18
C HIS A 117 -3.88 14.91 8.01
N GLN A 118 -2.69 15.12 7.38
CA GLN A 118 -1.38 14.85 7.97
C GLN A 118 -0.57 16.12 8.23
N ALA A 119 -0.80 17.16 7.44
CA ALA A 119 -0.02 18.40 7.52
C ALA A 119 -0.87 19.62 7.16
N LEU A 120 -0.66 20.71 7.90
CA LEU A 120 -1.25 22.00 7.59
C LEU A 120 -0.19 23.09 7.80
N TRP A 121 -0.07 23.99 6.82
CA TRP A 121 0.74 25.19 6.91
C TRP A 121 -0.11 26.41 6.59
N ILE A 122 0.05 27.45 7.40
CA ILE A 122 -0.64 28.74 7.25
C ILE A 122 0.42 29.80 6.94
N ASP A 123 0.23 30.58 5.90
CA ASP A 123 1.15 31.64 5.54
C ASP A 123 1.21 32.71 6.66
N PRO A 124 2.39 32.95 7.26
CA PRO A 124 2.53 33.92 8.34
C PRO A 124 2.32 35.37 7.89
N THR A 125 2.35 35.62 6.58
CA THR A 125 2.09 36.97 6.01
C THR A 125 0.63 37.11 5.55
N ASN A 126 -0.09 36.02 5.38
CA ASN A 126 -1.48 36.00 4.90
C ASN A 126 -2.24 34.79 5.42
N SER A 127 -2.91 34.88 6.55
CA SER A 127 -3.68 33.80 7.18
C SER A 127 -4.78 33.19 6.30
N LYS A 128 -5.14 33.82 5.16
CA LYS A 128 -6.08 33.27 4.21
C LYS A 128 -5.46 32.19 3.29
N TYR A 129 -4.12 32.22 3.14
CA TYR A 129 -3.43 31.23 2.34
C TYR A 129 -2.99 30.05 3.20
N ILE A 130 -3.58 28.89 2.90
CA ILE A 130 -3.35 27.66 3.66
C ILE A 130 -2.99 26.54 2.70
N LEU A 131 -2.00 25.73 3.08
CA LEU A 131 -1.64 24.49 2.42
C LEU A 131 -2.02 23.31 3.32
N ASN A 132 -2.59 22.27 2.73
CA ASN A 132 -2.98 21.05 3.42
C ASN A 132 -2.49 19.82 2.67
N GLY A 133 -1.96 18.85 3.40
CA GLY A 133 -1.62 17.52 2.92
C GLY A 133 -2.50 16.47 3.59
N SER A 134 -3.17 15.65 2.81
CA SER A 134 -3.96 14.51 3.27
C SER A 134 -3.58 13.25 2.49
N ASP A 135 -4.11 12.10 2.88
CA ASP A 135 -3.87 10.84 2.18
C ASP A 135 -4.41 10.86 0.72
N GLY A 136 -5.31 11.79 0.40
CA GLY A 136 -5.76 12.07 -0.97
C GLY A 136 -4.90 13.04 -1.77
N GLY A 137 -3.79 13.54 -1.19
CA GLY A 137 -2.84 14.40 -1.87
C GLY A 137 -2.74 15.83 -1.29
N PHE A 138 -2.44 16.79 -2.16
CA PHE A 138 -2.12 18.16 -1.77
C PHE A 138 -3.24 19.14 -2.14
N GLN A 139 -3.59 20.00 -1.20
CA GLN A 139 -4.66 20.99 -1.36
C GLN A 139 -4.20 22.37 -0.90
N ARG A 140 -4.84 23.41 -1.43
CA ARG A 140 -4.63 24.79 -0.99
C ARG A 140 -5.95 25.55 -0.85
N SER A 141 -5.94 26.53 0.04
CA SER A 141 -7.03 27.50 0.24
C SER A 141 -6.50 28.92 0.15
N PHE A 142 -7.29 29.84 -0.39
CA PHE A 142 -7.00 31.28 -0.46
C PHE A 142 -7.95 32.13 0.38
N ASP A 143 -8.87 31.49 1.13
CA ASP A 143 -9.94 32.13 1.91
C ASP A 143 -9.96 31.69 3.38
N GLY A 144 -8.85 31.16 3.87
CA GLY A 144 -8.73 30.71 5.27
C GLY A 144 -9.37 29.36 5.54
N GLY A 145 -9.56 28.55 4.51
CA GLY A 145 -10.12 27.20 4.60
C GLY A 145 -11.62 27.10 4.32
N ASP A 146 -12.25 28.17 3.80
CA ASP A 146 -13.67 28.13 3.42
C ASP A 146 -13.88 27.35 2.11
N SER A 147 -12.91 27.43 1.17
CA SER A 147 -12.85 26.60 -0.03
C SER A 147 -11.45 26.03 -0.28
N TRP A 148 -11.38 24.93 -1.04
CA TRP A 148 -10.15 24.19 -1.28
C TRP A 148 -9.98 23.82 -2.75
N GLU A 149 -8.78 24.06 -3.28
CA GLU A 149 -8.34 23.55 -4.57
C GLU A 149 -7.48 22.30 -4.38
N ILE A 150 -7.80 21.23 -5.13
CA ILE A 150 -6.99 20.02 -5.17
C ILE A 150 -5.91 20.16 -6.23
N ILE A 151 -4.66 19.98 -5.88
CA ILE A 151 -3.52 20.06 -6.79
C ILE A 151 -3.26 18.67 -7.38
N ASN A 152 -3.80 18.44 -8.58
CA ASN A 152 -3.77 17.14 -9.25
C ASN A 152 -2.64 16.98 -10.30
N ASN A 153 -1.69 17.90 -10.36
CA ASN A 153 -0.58 17.88 -11.32
C ASN A 153 0.76 17.48 -10.70
N ILE A 154 0.73 16.94 -9.50
CA ILE A 154 1.90 16.35 -8.85
C ILE A 154 1.88 14.84 -9.17
N GLU A 155 2.98 14.31 -9.68
CA GLU A 155 3.13 12.90 -10.04
C GLU A 155 3.36 12.05 -8.78
N LEU A 156 2.30 11.86 -8.01
CA LEU A 156 2.32 11.08 -6.77
C LEU A 156 1.23 10.03 -6.81
N SER A 157 1.60 8.77 -6.55
CA SER A 157 0.66 7.69 -6.25
C SER A 157 1.37 6.52 -5.60
N GLN A 158 0.69 5.87 -4.65
CA GLN A 158 1.24 4.79 -3.83
C GLN A 158 0.60 3.47 -4.20
N PHE A 159 1.23 2.73 -5.12
CA PHE A 159 0.77 1.40 -5.50
C PHE A 159 1.12 0.37 -4.42
N TYR A 160 0.18 -0.51 -4.12
CA TYR A 160 0.40 -1.72 -3.33
C TYR A 160 0.74 -2.92 -4.20
N GLN A 161 -0.14 -3.20 -5.17
CA GLN A 161 -0.05 -4.34 -6.07
C GLN A 161 -0.40 -3.90 -7.49
N MET A 162 0.08 -4.63 -8.47
CA MET A 162 -0.18 -4.35 -9.87
C MET A 162 -0.40 -5.65 -10.67
N GLU A 163 -1.29 -5.59 -11.67
CA GLU A 163 -1.46 -6.59 -12.71
C GLU A 163 -1.52 -5.94 -14.08
N ILE A 164 -1.36 -6.75 -15.11
CA ILE A 164 -1.43 -6.33 -16.51
C ILE A 164 -2.31 -7.32 -17.30
N ASP A 165 -2.90 -6.86 -18.39
CA ASP A 165 -3.61 -7.73 -19.33
C ASP A 165 -2.83 -7.96 -20.64
N ASN A 166 -3.46 -8.67 -21.59
CA ASN A 166 -2.88 -8.97 -22.90
C ASN A 166 -3.52 -8.18 -24.05
N LYS A 167 -4.26 -7.10 -23.77
CA LYS A 167 -4.78 -6.21 -24.81
C LYS A 167 -3.66 -5.53 -25.58
N LYS A 168 -4.00 -4.84 -26.67
CA LYS A 168 -3.04 -4.05 -27.46
C LYS A 168 -3.59 -2.64 -27.69
N PRO A 169 -3.04 -1.61 -27.05
CA PRO A 169 -2.05 -1.68 -25.96
C PRO A 169 -2.61 -2.42 -24.74
N TYR A 170 -1.72 -3.01 -23.94
CA TYR A 170 -2.14 -3.67 -22.70
C TYR A 170 -2.53 -2.62 -21.64
N ASN A 171 -3.37 -3.04 -20.70
CA ASN A 171 -3.73 -2.20 -19.57
C ASN A 171 -2.94 -2.60 -18.33
N ILE A 172 -2.79 -1.62 -17.44
CA ILE A 172 -2.19 -1.73 -16.13
C ILE A 172 -3.32 -1.56 -15.11
N TYR A 173 -3.41 -2.51 -14.19
CA TYR A 173 -4.37 -2.54 -13.10
C TYR A 173 -3.63 -2.39 -11.79
N GLY A 174 -4.09 -1.53 -10.88
CA GLY A 174 -3.39 -1.35 -9.62
C GLY A 174 -4.28 -0.83 -8.50
N GLY A 175 -4.01 -1.33 -7.31
CA GLY A 175 -4.56 -0.82 -6.06
C GLY A 175 -3.64 0.21 -5.45
N LEU A 176 -4.21 1.29 -4.96
CA LEU A 176 -3.52 2.43 -4.36
C LEU A 176 -3.87 2.55 -2.88
N GLN A 177 -2.90 2.92 -2.08
CA GLN A 177 -3.17 3.30 -0.70
C GLN A 177 -4.12 4.49 -0.68
N ASP A 178 -5.22 4.39 0.09
CA ASP A 178 -6.26 5.40 0.33
C ASP A 178 -7.01 5.90 -0.91
N ASN A 179 -6.58 5.50 -2.12
CA ASN A 179 -7.05 6.11 -3.36
C ASN A 179 -7.68 5.09 -4.34
N GLY A 180 -8.17 3.97 -3.83
CA GLY A 180 -8.95 2.99 -4.59
C GLY A 180 -8.15 2.13 -5.55
N THR A 181 -8.87 1.52 -6.47
CA THR A 181 -8.32 0.62 -7.50
C THR A 181 -8.59 1.19 -8.87
N TRP A 182 -7.59 1.15 -9.75
CA TRP A 182 -7.61 1.79 -11.05
C TRP A 182 -7.15 0.87 -12.18
N VAL A 183 -7.59 1.20 -13.40
CA VAL A 183 -7.08 0.64 -14.65
C VAL A 183 -6.76 1.76 -15.62
N GLY A 184 -5.63 1.64 -16.32
CA GLY A 184 -5.20 2.57 -17.35
C GLY A 184 -4.37 1.89 -18.43
N PRO A 185 -4.25 2.47 -19.65
CA PRO A 185 -3.50 1.88 -20.74
C PRO A 185 -1.99 2.05 -20.52
N SER A 186 -1.20 1.11 -21.05
CA SER A 186 0.26 1.21 -21.08
C SER A 186 0.77 2.22 -22.10
N ASN A 187 -0.03 2.56 -23.10
CA ASN A 187 0.33 3.49 -24.16
C ASN A 187 -0.90 4.25 -24.67
N SER A 188 -0.68 5.38 -25.32
CA SER A 188 -1.74 6.23 -25.87
C SER A 188 -1.31 6.82 -27.22
N LEU A 189 -2.25 6.85 -28.17
CA LEU A 189 -2.08 7.55 -29.45
C LEU A 189 -2.23 9.09 -29.29
N TYR A 190 -2.55 9.56 -28.10
CA TYR A 190 -2.71 10.98 -27.83
C TYR A 190 -1.34 11.65 -27.68
N LYS A 191 -1.15 12.79 -28.39
CA LYS A 191 0.14 13.51 -28.43
C LYS A 191 0.71 13.88 -27.06
N ALA A 192 -0.16 14.19 -26.10
CA ALA A 192 0.25 14.52 -24.73
C ALA A 192 0.50 13.29 -23.83
N GLY A 193 0.48 12.08 -24.43
CA GLY A 193 0.68 10.83 -23.71
C GLY A 193 -0.56 10.35 -22.96
N ILE A 194 -0.34 9.62 -21.88
CA ILE A 194 -1.40 9.09 -21.01
C ILE A 194 -1.82 10.19 -20.03
N LEU A 195 -3.12 10.53 -20.06
CA LEU A 195 -3.71 11.55 -19.18
C LEU A 195 -4.59 10.89 -18.11
N LYS A 196 -4.94 11.64 -17.05
CA LYS A 196 -5.84 11.19 -15.98
C LYS A 196 -7.16 10.60 -16.52
N ARG A 197 -7.75 11.18 -17.55
CA ARG A 197 -8.98 10.69 -18.19
C ARG A 197 -8.87 9.31 -18.83
N HIS A 198 -7.65 8.83 -19.08
CA HIS A 198 -7.42 7.47 -19.60
C HIS A 198 -7.43 6.42 -18.48
N TRP A 199 -7.33 6.85 -17.23
CA TRP A 199 -7.45 6.00 -16.06
C TRP A 199 -8.90 5.95 -15.59
N LYS A 200 -9.36 4.73 -15.29
CA LYS A 200 -10.71 4.46 -14.79
C LYS A 200 -10.65 3.87 -13.40
N GLY A 201 -11.39 4.46 -12.46
CA GLY A 201 -11.60 3.89 -11.13
C GLY A 201 -12.46 2.64 -11.20
N LEU A 202 -12.05 1.59 -10.49
CA LEU A 202 -12.73 0.30 -10.42
C LEU A 202 -13.44 0.11 -9.08
N ALA A 203 -12.76 0.44 -7.98
CA ALA A 203 -13.27 0.29 -6.63
C ALA A 203 -12.67 1.38 -5.72
N TYR A 204 -13.27 1.57 -4.55
CA TYR A 204 -12.89 2.56 -3.54
C TYR A 204 -12.09 1.93 -2.39
N GLY A 205 -11.69 2.75 -1.41
CA GLY A 205 -10.92 2.36 -0.21
C GLY A 205 -9.43 2.21 -0.50
N ASP A 206 -8.72 1.48 0.34
CA ASP A 206 -7.37 1.02 0.05
C ASP A 206 -7.43 -0.13 -0.92
N GLY A 207 -7.12 0.12 -2.18
CA GLY A 207 -7.08 -0.91 -3.20
C GLY A 207 -5.78 -1.70 -3.12
N TYR A 208 -5.87 -3.04 -3.20
CA TYR A 208 -4.68 -3.90 -3.22
C TYR A 208 -4.54 -4.61 -4.54
N PHE A 209 -5.21 -5.74 -4.68
CA PHE A 209 -5.17 -6.52 -5.88
C PHE A 209 -6.20 -6.01 -6.89
N ALA A 210 -5.83 -6.01 -8.15
CA ALA A 210 -6.70 -5.69 -9.28
C ALA A 210 -6.41 -6.70 -10.39
N VAL A 211 -7.12 -7.82 -10.39
CA VAL A 211 -6.81 -8.99 -11.22
C VAL A 211 -7.85 -9.13 -12.32
N PRO A 212 -7.55 -8.76 -13.58
CA PRO A 212 -8.48 -8.91 -14.69
C PRO A 212 -8.69 -10.39 -15.04
N ILE A 213 -9.92 -10.76 -15.42
CA ILE A 213 -10.21 -12.11 -15.90
C ILE A 213 -9.65 -12.25 -17.31
N PRO A 214 -8.72 -13.21 -17.56
CA PRO A 214 -8.15 -13.40 -18.90
C PRO A 214 -9.22 -13.69 -19.95
N GLY A 215 -9.21 -12.92 -21.04
CA GLY A 215 -10.19 -13.00 -22.13
C GLY A 215 -11.50 -12.24 -21.87
N GLU A 216 -11.73 -11.80 -20.65
CA GLU A 216 -12.89 -11.00 -20.23
C GLU A 216 -12.45 -9.84 -19.32
N GLU A 217 -11.42 -9.09 -19.73
CA GLU A 217 -10.71 -8.08 -18.93
C GLU A 217 -11.60 -6.90 -18.50
N HIS A 218 -12.85 -6.85 -18.92
CA HIS A 218 -13.85 -5.96 -18.37
C HIS A 218 -14.38 -6.43 -17.01
N PHE A 219 -14.20 -7.70 -16.65
CA PHE A 219 -14.39 -8.21 -15.30
C PHE A 219 -13.06 -8.23 -14.56
N VAL A 220 -13.02 -7.56 -13.41
CA VAL A 220 -11.81 -7.42 -12.60
C VAL A 220 -12.12 -7.80 -11.16
N TYR A 221 -11.35 -8.73 -10.62
CA TYR A 221 -11.35 -8.93 -9.17
C TYR A 221 -10.54 -7.83 -8.52
N THR A 222 -11.14 -7.16 -7.54
CA THR A 222 -10.47 -6.19 -6.69
C THR A 222 -10.70 -6.53 -5.23
N ASN A 223 -9.87 -6.03 -4.36
CA ASN A 223 -10.16 -6.05 -2.94
C ASN A 223 -9.78 -4.72 -2.29
N LEU A 224 -10.48 -4.40 -1.23
CA LEU A 224 -10.11 -3.32 -0.33
C LEU A 224 -9.56 -3.91 0.99
N GLN A 225 -9.09 -3.02 1.85
CA GLN A 225 -8.50 -3.35 3.14
C GLN A 225 -9.32 -4.37 3.93
N GLY A 226 -8.61 -5.26 4.65
CA GLY A 226 -9.23 -6.32 5.42
C GLY A 226 -9.75 -7.49 4.58
N GLY A 227 -9.27 -7.62 3.35
CA GLY A 227 -9.54 -8.76 2.48
C GLY A 227 -10.98 -8.84 1.98
N VAL A 228 -11.63 -7.70 1.75
CA VAL A 228 -12.98 -7.65 1.17
C VAL A 228 -12.92 -7.69 -0.35
N PRO A 229 -13.15 -8.87 -0.98
CA PRO A 229 -13.04 -9.00 -2.42
C PRO A 229 -14.32 -8.59 -3.13
N PHE A 230 -14.15 -8.00 -4.31
CA PHE A 230 -15.20 -7.64 -5.25
C PHE A 230 -14.95 -8.22 -6.63
N LEU A 231 -16.03 -8.47 -7.36
CA LEU A 231 -16.02 -8.63 -8.81
C LEU A 231 -16.62 -7.35 -9.43
N VAL A 232 -15.81 -6.65 -10.22
CA VAL A 232 -16.20 -5.39 -10.86
C VAL A 232 -16.44 -5.63 -12.35
N ASP A 233 -17.61 -5.24 -12.86
CA ASP A 233 -17.81 -5.06 -14.30
C ASP A 233 -17.47 -3.62 -14.68
N SER A 234 -16.31 -3.44 -15.24
CA SER A 234 -15.78 -2.11 -15.57
C SER A 234 -16.54 -1.40 -16.69
N ARG A 235 -17.37 -2.08 -17.48
CA ARG A 235 -18.18 -1.47 -18.55
C ARG A 235 -19.26 -0.55 -17.96
N TYR A 236 -19.87 -1.01 -16.88
CA TYR A 236 -21.04 -0.35 -16.26
C TYR A 236 -20.75 0.20 -14.86
N GLY A 237 -19.56 -0.08 -14.31
CA GLY A 237 -19.20 0.28 -12.93
C GLY A 237 -19.94 -0.53 -11.86
N ASN A 238 -20.46 -1.72 -12.21
CA ASN A 238 -21.10 -2.60 -11.27
C ASN A 238 -20.07 -3.28 -10.37
N VAL A 239 -20.26 -3.17 -9.07
CA VAL A 239 -19.39 -3.76 -8.04
C VAL A 239 -20.19 -4.78 -7.25
N GLN A 240 -19.78 -6.04 -7.29
CA GLN A 240 -20.40 -7.12 -6.55
C GLN A 240 -19.44 -7.60 -5.46
N THR A 241 -19.88 -7.57 -4.20
CA THR A 241 -19.13 -8.19 -3.09
C THR A 241 -19.21 -9.70 -3.20
N ILE A 242 -18.05 -10.35 -3.15
CA ILE A 242 -17.92 -11.82 -3.24
C ILE A 242 -17.22 -12.41 -2.00
N HIS A 243 -17.34 -11.76 -0.85
CA HIS A 243 -16.59 -12.08 0.37
C HIS A 243 -16.93 -13.49 0.90
N PRO A 244 -15.92 -14.37 1.11
CA PRO A 244 -16.16 -15.72 1.65
C PRO A 244 -16.61 -15.73 3.12
N TYR A 245 -16.36 -14.65 3.86
CA TYR A 245 -16.73 -14.52 5.26
C TYR A 245 -17.17 -13.08 5.60
N PRO A 246 -18.41 -12.68 5.26
CA PRO A 246 -18.87 -11.28 5.33
C PRO A 246 -19.08 -10.72 6.76
N LYS A 247 -18.69 -11.45 7.80
CA LYS A 247 -18.73 -10.99 9.19
C LYS A 247 -17.60 -10.02 9.56
N ILE A 248 -16.55 -9.95 8.74
CA ILE A 248 -15.46 -9.00 8.91
C ILE A 248 -15.66 -7.90 7.88
N VAL A 249 -15.93 -6.70 8.34
CA VAL A 249 -16.17 -5.55 7.48
C VAL A 249 -15.33 -4.38 7.99
N GLY A 250 -14.15 -4.20 7.43
CA GLY A 250 -13.40 -2.96 7.52
C GLY A 250 -13.01 -2.48 8.92
N SER A 251 -12.77 -1.19 9.02
CA SER A 251 -12.23 -0.47 10.18
C SER A 251 -13.13 -0.45 11.41
N ALA A 252 -12.50 -0.36 12.59
CA ALA A 252 -13.15 -0.25 13.91
C ALA A 252 -14.01 -1.46 14.30
N GLY A 253 -13.65 -2.64 13.80
CA GLY A 253 -14.31 -3.89 14.14
C GLY A 253 -13.88 -4.50 15.47
N ASP A 254 -14.44 -5.64 15.76
CA ASP A 254 -14.06 -6.47 16.91
C ASP A 254 -12.61 -6.98 16.79
N ALA A 255 -12.00 -7.28 17.95
CA ALA A 255 -10.72 -7.96 17.98
C ALA A 255 -10.75 -9.24 17.14
N ILE A 256 -9.68 -9.49 16.41
CA ILE A 256 -9.61 -10.61 15.46
C ILE A 256 -9.75 -11.98 16.12
N GLU A 257 -9.40 -12.10 17.40
CA GLU A 257 -9.57 -13.33 18.20
C GLU A 257 -11.03 -13.79 18.31
N LYS A 258 -12.00 -12.91 18.09
CA LYS A 258 -13.43 -13.20 18.10
C LYS A 258 -13.94 -13.82 16.78
N HIS A 259 -13.11 -13.83 15.74
CA HIS A 259 -13.51 -14.29 14.41
C HIS A 259 -12.94 -15.67 14.08
N LYS A 260 -13.75 -16.46 13.37
CA LYS A 260 -13.32 -17.77 12.88
C LYS A 260 -12.21 -17.67 11.85
N TYR A 261 -12.29 -16.68 10.96
CA TYR A 261 -11.32 -16.42 9.91
C TYR A 261 -10.72 -15.05 10.07
N ARG A 262 -9.45 -14.93 9.72
CA ARG A 262 -8.64 -13.72 9.82
C ARG A 262 -8.20 -13.30 8.42
N PHE A 263 -8.31 -12.01 8.12
CA PHE A 263 -7.89 -11.43 6.85
C PHE A 263 -6.99 -10.24 7.17
N ASN A 264 -5.85 -10.16 6.49
CA ASN A 264 -4.94 -9.03 6.62
C ASN A 264 -5.47 -7.82 5.84
N TRP A 265 -4.85 -6.67 6.07
CA TRP A 265 -4.98 -5.52 5.20
C TRP A 265 -4.69 -5.90 3.74
N ASP A 266 -3.59 -6.64 3.50
CA ASP A 266 -3.08 -7.10 2.20
C ASP A 266 -3.59 -8.49 1.80
N SER A 267 -4.76 -8.94 2.24
CA SER A 267 -5.23 -10.31 1.91
C SER A 267 -5.21 -10.58 0.41
N PRO A 268 -4.59 -11.68 -0.04
CA PRO A 268 -4.40 -11.93 -1.46
C PRO A 268 -5.67 -12.44 -2.13
N ILE A 269 -5.85 -12.03 -3.39
CA ILE A 269 -6.79 -12.60 -4.34
C ILE A 269 -6.02 -13.04 -5.59
N MET A 270 -6.32 -14.23 -6.11
CA MET A 270 -5.60 -14.82 -7.24
C MET A 270 -6.57 -15.60 -8.14
N ILE A 271 -6.47 -15.41 -9.45
CA ILE A 271 -7.13 -16.28 -10.45
C ILE A 271 -6.20 -17.48 -10.74
N SER A 272 -6.76 -18.66 -10.88
CA SER A 272 -6.00 -19.82 -11.34
C SER A 272 -5.50 -19.60 -12.78
N PRO A 273 -4.21 -19.81 -13.07
CA PRO A 273 -3.70 -19.73 -14.44
C PRO A 273 -4.24 -20.84 -15.35
N HIS A 274 -4.91 -21.85 -14.77
CA HIS A 274 -5.45 -23.01 -15.50
C HIS A 274 -6.95 -22.91 -15.77
N ASP A 275 -7.66 -22.00 -15.08
CA ASP A 275 -9.11 -21.88 -15.20
C ASP A 275 -9.58 -20.49 -14.73
N PRO A 276 -10.03 -19.61 -15.62
CA PRO A 276 -10.43 -18.24 -15.28
C PRO A 276 -11.68 -18.15 -14.40
N GLU A 277 -12.47 -19.23 -14.28
CA GLU A 277 -13.61 -19.31 -13.36
C GLU A 277 -13.17 -19.56 -11.89
N THR A 278 -11.95 -20.08 -11.72
CA THR A 278 -11.41 -20.44 -10.41
C THR A 278 -10.64 -19.25 -9.82
N VAL A 279 -11.10 -18.80 -8.64
CA VAL A 279 -10.47 -17.74 -7.86
C VAL A 279 -10.17 -18.21 -6.43
N TYR A 280 -9.04 -17.73 -5.89
CA TYR A 280 -8.60 -18.00 -4.53
C TYR A 280 -8.53 -16.71 -3.74
N VAL A 281 -8.85 -16.79 -2.43
CA VAL A 281 -8.69 -15.70 -1.47
C VAL A 281 -7.98 -16.25 -0.23
N GLY A 282 -6.98 -15.51 0.26
CA GLY A 282 -6.23 -15.85 1.46
C GLY A 282 -6.78 -15.13 2.69
N GLY A 283 -7.07 -15.91 3.73
CA GLY A 283 -7.25 -15.43 5.10
C GLY A 283 -6.19 -16.09 5.99
N ASN A 284 -6.58 -16.70 7.13
CA ASN A 284 -5.73 -17.68 7.79
C ASN A 284 -5.82 -19.07 7.13
N VAL A 285 -6.81 -19.25 6.27
CA VAL A 285 -7.02 -20.40 5.40
C VAL A 285 -7.10 -19.94 3.95
N VAL A 286 -7.00 -20.88 3.01
CA VAL A 286 -7.23 -20.61 1.59
C VAL A 286 -8.69 -20.94 1.25
N PHE A 287 -9.39 -19.95 0.74
CA PHE A 287 -10.71 -20.09 0.14
C PHE A 287 -10.58 -20.25 -1.37
N LYS A 288 -11.37 -21.13 -1.95
CA LYS A 288 -11.45 -21.40 -3.39
C LYS A 288 -12.89 -21.28 -3.86
N SER A 289 -13.08 -20.62 -4.99
CA SER A 289 -14.34 -20.61 -5.73
C SER A 289 -14.10 -21.09 -7.16
N ASN A 290 -15.00 -21.93 -7.68
CA ASN A 290 -14.97 -22.39 -9.09
C ASN A 290 -16.08 -21.73 -9.93
N ASN A 291 -16.68 -20.65 -9.44
CA ASN A 291 -17.80 -19.96 -10.06
C ASN A 291 -17.77 -18.45 -9.82
N ARG A 292 -16.59 -17.87 -9.93
CA ARG A 292 -16.34 -16.42 -9.83
C ARG A 292 -16.78 -15.80 -8.49
N GLY A 293 -16.60 -16.54 -7.38
CA GLY A 293 -16.90 -16.03 -6.04
C GLY A 293 -18.36 -16.13 -5.63
N LYS A 294 -19.22 -16.79 -6.40
CA LYS A 294 -20.62 -17.02 -6.02
C LYS A 294 -20.77 -17.98 -4.86
N SER A 295 -19.84 -18.92 -4.74
CA SER A 295 -19.73 -19.83 -3.60
C SER A 295 -18.27 -20.16 -3.32
N TRP A 296 -17.96 -20.51 -2.07
CA TRP A 296 -16.60 -20.73 -1.58
C TRP A 296 -16.48 -22.04 -0.83
N GLU A 297 -15.35 -22.72 -1.00
CA GLU A 297 -14.89 -23.84 -0.20
C GLU A 297 -13.57 -23.50 0.49
N VAL A 298 -13.35 -24.04 1.69
CA VAL A 298 -12.06 -23.94 2.39
C VAL A 298 -11.22 -25.14 1.98
N ILE A 299 -10.07 -24.90 1.37
CA ILE A 299 -9.18 -25.94 0.84
C ILE A 299 -7.89 -26.11 1.64
N SER A 300 -7.80 -25.51 2.83
CA SER A 300 -6.64 -25.67 3.71
C SER A 300 -7.03 -25.72 5.19
N PRO A 301 -6.19 -26.30 6.07
CA PRO A 301 -6.22 -25.95 7.49
C PRO A 301 -5.81 -24.50 7.70
N ASP A 302 -5.72 -24.03 8.96
CA ASP A 302 -5.04 -22.79 9.30
C ASP A 302 -3.54 -22.92 8.93
N LEU A 303 -3.07 -22.12 7.97
CA LEU A 303 -1.71 -22.20 7.44
C LEU A 303 -0.71 -21.35 8.22
N THR A 304 -1.19 -20.61 9.21
CA THR A 304 -0.41 -19.66 10.03
C THR A 304 0.13 -20.34 11.30
N THR A 305 0.86 -19.59 12.12
CA THR A 305 1.26 -20.08 13.46
C THR A 305 0.08 -20.08 14.43
N ASN A 306 -0.96 -19.27 14.14
CA ASN A 306 -2.14 -19.06 14.99
C ASN A 306 -1.78 -18.59 16.41
N ASP A 307 -0.74 -17.78 16.55
CA ASP A 307 -0.29 -17.25 17.84
C ASP A 307 -1.36 -16.32 18.44
N LYS A 308 -2.03 -16.78 19.49
CA LYS A 308 -3.11 -16.04 20.15
C LYS A 308 -2.64 -14.74 20.82
N SER A 309 -1.37 -14.65 21.19
CA SER A 309 -0.81 -13.44 21.78
C SER A 309 -0.78 -12.27 20.79
N LYS A 310 -0.77 -12.57 19.48
CA LYS A 310 -0.74 -11.61 18.35
C LYS A 310 -2.13 -11.27 17.80
N GLN A 311 -3.20 -11.83 18.37
CA GLN A 311 -4.58 -11.68 17.88
C GLN A 311 -5.45 -10.81 18.78
N ARG A 312 -4.85 -10.08 19.74
CA ARG A 312 -5.54 -9.15 20.62
C ARG A 312 -5.90 -7.86 19.90
N SER A 313 -6.88 -7.11 20.45
CA SER A 313 -7.15 -5.74 20.01
C SER A 313 -5.90 -4.87 20.09
N SER A 314 -5.67 -4.06 19.07
CA SER A 314 -4.67 -3.00 19.06
C SER A 314 -5.23 -1.68 19.59
N GLY A 315 -4.36 -0.68 19.84
CA GLY A 315 -4.73 0.68 20.27
C GLY A 315 -4.74 0.92 21.78
N GLY A 316 -4.56 -0.10 22.61
CA GLY A 316 -4.43 0.03 24.06
C GLY A 316 -5.76 0.28 24.79
N THR A 317 -5.70 0.97 25.94
CA THR A 317 -6.84 1.13 26.88
C THR A 317 -7.74 2.31 26.53
N ILE A 318 -7.22 3.34 25.86
CA ILE A 318 -7.96 4.57 25.56
C ILE A 318 -8.76 4.42 24.26
N TYR A 319 -8.09 4.03 23.20
CA TYR A 319 -8.67 3.87 21.88
C TYR A 319 -8.28 2.53 21.28
N GLN A 320 -9.28 1.71 20.95
CA GLN A 320 -9.05 0.45 20.25
C GLN A 320 -9.21 0.66 18.74
N ASP A 321 -8.22 0.23 17.98
CA ASP A 321 -8.25 0.31 16.51
C ASP A 321 -7.99 -1.09 15.90
N ASN A 322 -9.02 -1.64 15.27
CA ASN A 322 -9.00 -2.95 14.63
C ASN A 322 -9.38 -2.77 13.16
N THR A 323 -8.45 -2.28 12.35
CA THR A 323 -8.70 -1.94 10.93
C THR A 323 -8.25 -3.02 9.95
N ALA A 324 -7.75 -4.13 10.44
CA ALA A 324 -7.08 -5.22 9.73
C ALA A 324 -5.60 -4.95 9.36
N ALA A 325 -5.10 -3.73 9.45
CA ALA A 325 -3.67 -3.43 9.32
C ALA A 325 -2.86 -4.05 10.48
N GLU A 326 -3.47 -4.16 11.63
CA GLU A 326 -2.90 -4.72 12.86
C GLU A 326 -3.07 -6.24 12.96
N PHE A 327 -3.83 -6.84 12.04
CA PHE A 327 -4.14 -8.25 12.07
C PHE A 327 -2.91 -9.09 11.72
N HIS A 328 -2.70 -10.15 12.49
CA HIS A 328 -1.57 -11.05 12.36
C HIS A 328 -2.03 -12.51 12.31
N CYS A 329 -1.14 -13.40 11.90
CA CYS A 329 -1.44 -14.81 11.59
C CYS A 329 -2.40 -14.93 10.41
N THR A 330 -1.99 -14.36 9.28
CA THR A 330 -2.77 -14.30 8.02
C THR A 330 -1.89 -14.64 6.81
N ILE A 331 -2.52 -15.06 5.73
CA ILE A 331 -1.86 -15.26 4.44
C ILE A 331 -1.72 -13.91 3.74
N LEU A 332 -0.50 -13.58 3.31
CA LEU A 332 -0.18 -12.35 2.57
C LEU A 332 -0.05 -12.57 1.07
N TYR A 333 0.34 -13.76 0.65
CA TYR A 333 0.53 -14.04 -0.77
C TYR A 333 0.15 -15.46 -1.13
N LEU A 334 -0.45 -15.60 -2.32
CA LEU A 334 -0.78 -16.87 -2.96
C LEU A 334 -0.18 -16.90 -4.36
N ALA A 335 0.35 -18.06 -4.78
CA ALA A 335 0.82 -18.27 -6.14
C ALA A 335 0.53 -19.73 -6.55
N GLU A 336 -0.22 -19.91 -7.63
CA GLU A 336 -0.37 -21.23 -8.27
C GLU A 336 0.66 -21.36 -9.40
N SER A 337 1.28 -22.53 -9.53
CA SER A 337 2.18 -22.81 -10.64
C SER A 337 1.44 -22.70 -11.98
N PRO A 338 1.91 -21.91 -12.95
CA PRO A 338 1.28 -21.85 -14.26
C PRO A 338 1.53 -23.11 -15.09
N ILE A 339 2.46 -23.97 -14.69
CA ILE A 339 2.83 -25.19 -15.39
C ILE A 339 2.04 -26.41 -14.89
N GLN A 340 1.85 -26.49 -13.57
CA GLN A 340 1.22 -27.64 -12.96
C GLN A 340 0.03 -27.21 -12.09
N LYS A 341 -1.18 -27.54 -12.54
CA LYS A 341 -2.43 -27.29 -11.82
C LYS A 341 -2.40 -27.91 -10.43
N GLY A 342 -2.84 -27.14 -9.43
CA GLY A 342 -2.96 -27.59 -8.05
C GLY A 342 -1.66 -27.52 -7.24
N VAL A 343 -0.54 -27.06 -7.83
CA VAL A 343 0.65 -26.65 -7.07
C VAL A 343 0.45 -25.21 -6.62
N ILE A 344 0.07 -25.04 -5.34
CA ILE A 344 -0.25 -23.72 -4.78
C ILE A 344 0.67 -23.42 -3.60
N TRP A 345 1.28 -22.25 -3.64
CA TRP A 345 2.15 -21.70 -2.59
C TRP A 345 1.39 -20.66 -1.78
N ALA A 346 1.59 -20.64 -0.47
CA ALA A 346 1.05 -19.63 0.43
C ALA A 346 2.15 -19.13 1.37
N GLY A 347 2.26 -17.80 1.49
CA GLY A 347 3.17 -17.11 2.42
C GLY A 347 2.37 -16.32 3.44
N THR A 348 2.81 -16.34 4.72
CA THR A 348 2.12 -15.71 5.82
C THR A 348 2.92 -14.53 6.42
N ASP A 349 2.24 -13.69 7.19
CA ASP A 349 2.84 -12.57 7.94
C ASP A 349 3.64 -13.01 9.17
N ASP A 350 3.49 -14.27 9.57
CA ASP A 350 4.13 -14.87 10.75
C ASP A 350 5.20 -15.94 10.42
N GLY A 351 5.64 -15.95 9.14
CA GLY A 351 6.81 -16.65 8.66
C GLY A 351 6.59 -18.08 8.19
N ASN A 352 5.36 -18.53 8.01
CA ASN A 352 5.11 -19.79 7.38
C ASN A 352 5.15 -19.67 5.85
N ILE A 353 5.79 -20.67 5.21
CA ILE A 353 5.74 -20.87 3.77
C ILE A 353 5.15 -22.27 3.57
N GLN A 354 4.02 -22.34 2.92
CA GLN A 354 3.24 -23.55 2.75
C GLN A 354 3.12 -23.89 1.27
N VAL A 355 3.08 -25.18 0.95
CA VAL A 355 2.81 -25.67 -0.40
C VAL A 355 1.85 -26.85 -0.37
N THR A 356 0.94 -26.85 -1.34
CA THR A 356 0.16 -28.06 -1.72
C THR A 356 0.55 -28.48 -3.12
N LEU A 357 0.56 -29.78 -3.40
CA LEU A 357 0.83 -30.34 -4.72
C LEU A 357 -0.41 -31.02 -5.34
N ASP A 358 -1.53 -30.98 -4.63
CA ASP A 358 -2.75 -31.74 -4.94
C ASP A 358 -4.04 -30.90 -4.85
N GLY A 359 -3.90 -29.58 -5.04
CA GLY A 359 -5.03 -28.64 -5.08
C GLY A 359 -5.66 -28.35 -3.72
N GLY A 360 -4.87 -28.49 -2.65
CA GLY A 360 -5.29 -28.13 -1.30
C GLY A 360 -5.68 -29.31 -0.41
N LYS A 361 -5.62 -30.55 -0.90
CA LYS A 361 -5.94 -31.74 -0.08
C LYS A 361 -4.91 -31.94 1.03
N ASN A 362 -3.63 -31.75 0.72
CA ASN A 362 -2.52 -31.84 1.66
C ASN A 362 -1.64 -30.59 1.57
N TRP A 363 -1.22 -30.04 2.71
CA TRP A 363 -0.32 -28.90 2.82
C TRP A 363 0.94 -29.24 3.59
N SER A 364 2.08 -28.72 3.15
CA SER A 364 3.38 -28.89 3.78
C SER A 364 3.95 -27.55 4.21
N ASN A 365 4.26 -27.39 5.50
CA ASN A 365 4.99 -26.24 6.01
C ASN A 365 6.48 -26.40 5.75
N LEU A 366 7.09 -25.44 5.08
CA LEU A 366 8.47 -25.47 4.61
C LEU A 366 9.41 -24.61 5.46
N LYS A 367 8.91 -23.83 6.42
CA LYS A 367 9.67 -22.88 7.24
C LYS A 367 10.99 -23.47 7.76
N ASN A 368 10.93 -24.67 8.36
CA ASN A 368 12.09 -25.32 8.98
C ASN A 368 13.12 -25.86 7.97
N ARG A 369 12.82 -25.84 6.66
CA ARG A 369 13.72 -26.28 5.59
C ARG A 369 14.54 -25.12 5.03
N ILE A 370 14.20 -23.86 5.38
CA ILE A 370 14.84 -22.66 4.84
C ILE A 370 15.88 -22.15 5.83
N LYS A 371 17.13 -22.49 5.58
CA LYS A 371 18.23 -22.01 6.42
C LYS A 371 18.40 -20.50 6.29
N GLY A 372 18.39 -19.80 7.44
CA GLY A 372 18.57 -18.34 7.49
C GLY A 372 17.28 -17.54 7.22
N LEU A 373 16.10 -18.20 7.28
CA LEU A 373 14.83 -17.50 7.34
C LEU A 373 14.70 -16.85 8.73
N PRO A 374 14.49 -15.52 8.84
CA PRO A 374 14.28 -14.86 10.12
C PRO A 374 13.01 -15.34 10.84
N GLU A 375 12.97 -15.19 12.15
CA GLU A 375 11.73 -15.37 12.89
C GLU A 375 10.71 -14.29 12.53
N TYR A 376 9.43 -14.61 12.61
CA TYR A 376 8.33 -13.69 12.26
C TYR A 376 8.49 -13.04 10.88
N SER A 377 8.99 -13.81 9.91
CA SER A 377 9.20 -13.36 8.54
C SER A 377 7.90 -12.92 7.89
N TRP A 378 7.84 -11.68 7.41
CA TRP A 378 6.76 -11.21 6.56
C TRP A 378 6.98 -11.70 5.13
N ILE A 379 6.26 -12.75 4.72
CA ILE A 379 6.40 -13.33 3.37
C ILE A 379 5.64 -12.46 2.38
N SER A 380 6.30 -11.44 1.87
CA SER A 380 5.68 -10.37 1.09
C SER A 380 5.28 -10.79 -0.32
N LYS A 381 6.05 -11.68 -0.95
CA LYS A 381 5.79 -12.18 -2.30
C LYS A 381 6.26 -13.60 -2.48
N ILE A 382 5.52 -14.33 -3.31
CA ILE A 382 5.95 -15.61 -3.87
C ILE A 382 5.77 -15.54 -5.39
N HIS A 383 6.79 -15.93 -6.15
CA HIS A 383 6.70 -16.08 -7.59
C HIS A 383 6.92 -17.54 -7.96
N ALA A 384 5.87 -18.18 -8.49
CA ALA A 384 5.99 -19.53 -9.06
C ALA A 384 6.52 -19.41 -10.48
N SER A 385 7.55 -20.19 -10.81
CA SER A 385 8.23 -20.12 -12.10
C SER A 385 7.32 -20.51 -13.26
N GLU A 386 7.46 -19.80 -14.37
CA GLU A 386 6.83 -20.11 -15.65
C GLU A 386 7.62 -21.15 -16.46
N HIS A 387 8.81 -21.55 -15.99
CA HIS A 387 9.71 -22.50 -16.68
C HIS A 387 9.77 -23.89 -16.04
N ASN A 388 9.54 -23.98 -14.73
CA ASN A 388 9.61 -25.25 -13.98
C ASN A 388 8.61 -25.25 -12.84
N ALA A 389 7.74 -26.27 -12.80
CA ALA A 389 6.68 -26.40 -11.80
C ALA A 389 7.18 -26.48 -10.35
N GLY A 390 8.38 -27.04 -10.13
CA GLY A 390 9.01 -27.16 -8.81
C GLY A 390 9.74 -25.93 -8.33
N THR A 391 9.89 -24.90 -9.20
CA THR A 391 10.65 -23.70 -8.89
C THR A 391 9.75 -22.59 -8.36
N ALA A 392 10.14 -22.02 -7.23
CA ALA A 392 9.50 -20.83 -6.67
C ALA A 392 10.54 -19.92 -6.00
N PHE A 393 10.23 -18.61 -6.04
CA PHE A 393 11.02 -17.56 -5.39
C PHE A 393 10.20 -16.96 -4.26
N VAL A 394 10.78 -16.86 -3.07
CA VAL A 394 10.13 -16.31 -1.87
C VAL A 394 10.88 -15.07 -1.44
N VAL A 395 10.15 -13.98 -1.28
CA VAL A 395 10.66 -12.70 -0.79
C VAL A 395 10.17 -12.46 0.62
N VAL A 396 11.09 -12.07 1.49
CA VAL A 396 10.81 -11.74 2.89
C VAL A 396 11.15 -10.29 3.16
N ASP A 397 10.19 -9.57 3.71
CA ASP A 397 10.32 -8.18 4.11
C ASP A 397 10.37 -8.08 5.65
N GLN A 398 11.53 -7.72 6.18
CA GLN A 398 11.77 -7.61 7.63
C GLN A 398 11.93 -6.18 8.13
N HIS A 399 11.66 -5.15 7.30
CA HIS A 399 11.87 -3.76 7.72
C HIS A 399 11.04 -3.38 8.96
N ARG A 400 9.86 -3.99 9.15
CA ARG A 400 9.01 -3.80 10.36
C ARG A 400 9.69 -4.28 11.65
N MET A 401 10.69 -5.16 11.53
CA MET A 401 11.52 -5.65 12.64
C MET A 401 12.87 -4.89 12.71
N ASN A 402 12.98 -3.76 12.00
CA ASN A 402 14.21 -2.97 11.87
C ASN A 402 15.38 -3.76 11.25
N ASP A 403 15.07 -4.73 10.39
CA ASP A 403 16.04 -5.50 9.61
C ASP A 403 15.82 -5.20 8.12
N PHE A 404 16.76 -4.47 7.52
CA PHE A 404 16.76 -4.06 6.12
C PHE A 404 17.52 -5.00 5.21
N THR A 405 18.00 -6.13 5.74
CA THR A 405 18.72 -7.15 4.96
C THR A 405 17.84 -7.71 3.84
N PRO A 406 18.35 -7.83 2.60
CA PRO A 406 17.61 -8.46 1.51
C PRO A 406 17.50 -9.98 1.72
N TYR A 407 16.28 -10.47 1.71
CA TYR A 407 15.99 -11.90 1.81
C TYR A 407 15.23 -12.38 0.59
N VAL A 408 15.89 -13.15 -0.25
CA VAL A 408 15.28 -13.89 -1.37
C VAL A 408 15.73 -15.33 -1.30
N PHE A 409 14.76 -16.23 -1.29
CA PHE A 409 15.00 -17.67 -1.27
C PHE A 409 14.41 -18.33 -2.51
N MET A 410 15.10 -19.32 -3.06
CA MET A 410 14.68 -20.07 -4.22
C MET A 410 14.66 -21.57 -3.92
N THR A 411 13.65 -22.25 -4.41
CA THR A 411 13.59 -23.71 -4.52
C THR A 411 13.46 -24.11 -5.98
N GLU A 412 13.89 -25.33 -6.32
CA GLU A 412 13.73 -25.92 -7.65
C GLU A 412 13.05 -27.32 -7.59
N ASP A 413 12.59 -27.73 -6.38
CA ASP A 413 12.16 -29.10 -6.08
C ASP A 413 10.92 -29.14 -5.18
N PHE A 414 9.97 -28.20 -5.37
CA PHE A 414 8.74 -28.06 -4.59
C PHE A 414 9.01 -27.81 -3.09
N GLY A 415 10.09 -27.10 -2.76
CA GLY A 415 10.43 -26.73 -1.39
C GLY A 415 11.12 -27.81 -0.57
N LYS A 416 11.64 -28.89 -1.20
CA LYS A 416 12.45 -29.89 -0.49
C LYS A 416 13.80 -29.30 -0.09
N SER A 417 14.40 -28.47 -0.95
CA SER A 417 15.64 -27.75 -0.70
C SER A 417 15.54 -26.27 -1.07
N TRP A 418 16.35 -25.42 -0.43
CA TRP A 418 16.31 -23.98 -0.59
C TRP A 418 17.71 -23.37 -0.71
N LYS A 419 17.81 -22.29 -1.50
CA LYS A 419 19.01 -21.47 -1.66
C LYS A 419 18.68 -20.02 -1.37
N LYS A 420 19.48 -19.31 -0.55
CA LYS A 420 19.41 -17.84 -0.47
C LYS A 420 20.11 -17.28 -1.72
N ILE A 421 19.44 -16.39 -2.45
CA ILE A 421 19.90 -15.86 -3.74
C ILE A 421 20.03 -14.33 -3.75
N SER A 422 20.16 -13.71 -2.58
CA SER A 422 20.29 -12.26 -2.40
C SER A 422 21.68 -11.81 -1.94
N SER A 423 22.74 -12.61 -2.16
CA SER A 423 24.04 -12.46 -1.48
C SER A 423 24.80 -11.17 -1.78
N ASN A 424 24.60 -10.54 -2.94
CA ASN A 424 25.29 -9.30 -3.33
C ASN A 424 24.34 -8.12 -3.58
N LEU A 425 23.07 -8.24 -3.16
CA LEU A 425 22.19 -7.07 -3.06
C LEU A 425 22.68 -6.18 -1.89
N PRO A 426 22.43 -4.86 -1.94
CA PRO A 426 22.76 -3.94 -0.85
C PRO A 426 22.22 -4.45 0.49
N SER A 427 23.05 -4.46 1.53
CA SER A 427 22.68 -5.05 2.84
C SER A 427 21.71 -4.20 3.68
N ASP A 428 21.53 -2.96 3.28
CA ASP A 428 20.69 -1.95 3.93
C ASP A 428 19.46 -1.57 3.09
N ASP A 429 19.11 -2.42 2.11
CA ASP A 429 18.02 -2.19 1.18
C ASP A 429 17.25 -3.50 0.95
N TYR A 430 16.04 -3.58 1.50
CA TYR A 430 15.25 -4.82 1.48
C TYR A 430 14.48 -5.00 0.17
N VAL A 431 14.27 -6.26 -0.20
CA VAL A 431 13.55 -6.67 -1.41
C VAL A 431 12.05 -6.67 -1.16
N LYS A 432 11.27 -6.14 -2.10
CA LYS A 432 9.80 -6.18 -2.09
C LYS A 432 9.24 -7.25 -3.00
N VAL A 433 9.87 -7.46 -4.16
CA VAL A 433 9.37 -8.36 -5.19
C VAL A 433 10.52 -8.95 -6.01
N VAL A 434 10.34 -10.19 -6.43
CA VAL A 434 11.18 -10.84 -7.46
C VAL A 434 10.27 -11.41 -8.54
N ARG A 435 10.66 -11.24 -9.80
CA ARG A 435 10.00 -11.85 -10.97
C ARG A 435 11.04 -12.53 -11.85
N GLN A 436 10.70 -13.71 -12.35
CA GLN A 436 11.48 -14.39 -13.38
C GLN A 436 10.99 -13.92 -14.76
N ASP A 437 11.91 -13.75 -15.68
CA ASP A 437 11.58 -13.40 -17.06
C ASP A 437 10.89 -14.58 -17.77
N PRO A 438 9.79 -14.36 -18.50
CA PRO A 438 9.05 -15.43 -19.16
C PRO A 438 9.77 -16.02 -20.38
N HIS A 439 10.79 -15.34 -20.92
CA HIS A 439 11.55 -15.80 -22.09
C HIS A 439 12.93 -16.35 -21.74
N ASN A 440 13.53 -15.88 -20.63
CA ASN A 440 14.85 -16.29 -20.18
C ASN A 440 14.80 -16.78 -18.73
N SER A 441 14.79 -18.09 -18.54
CA SER A 441 14.71 -18.72 -17.22
C SER A 441 15.85 -18.32 -16.24
N ASN A 442 16.98 -17.81 -16.75
CA ASN A 442 18.09 -17.37 -15.92
C ASN A 442 17.99 -15.91 -15.49
N LEU A 443 17.08 -15.13 -16.11
CA LEU A 443 16.91 -13.70 -15.83
C LEU A 443 15.86 -13.49 -14.76
N LEU A 444 16.27 -12.79 -13.70
CA LEU A 444 15.40 -12.35 -12.62
C LEU A 444 15.46 -10.84 -12.48
N PHE A 445 14.34 -10.23 -12.10
CA PHE A 445 14.26 -8.84 -11.70
C PHE A 445 13.85 -8.75 -10.23
N ALA A 446 14.53 -7.91 -9.46
CA ALA A 446 14.21 -7.63 -8.06
C ALA A 446 13.85 -6.14 -7.89
N GLY A 447 12.69 -5.86 -7.33
CA GLY A 447 12.28 -4.54 -6.89
C GLY A 447 12.62 -4.36 -5.41
N MET A 448 13.32 -3.28 -5.09
CA MET A 448 13.81 -2.95 -3.75
C MET A 448 13.29 -1.58 -3.31
N GLU A 449 13.60 -1.17 -2.09
CA GLU A 449 13.22 0.15 -1.57
C GLU A 449 13.84 1.30 -2.39
N HIS A 450 15.03 1.09 -2.97
CA HIS A 450 15.78 2.14 -3.68
C HIS A 450 16.06 1.81 -5.16
N GLY A 451 15.21 0.98 -5.79
CA GLY A 451 15.30 0.73 -7.22
C GLY A 451 15.15 -0.72 -7.66
N ILE A 452 15.69 -1.01 -8.84
CA ILE A 452 15.57 -2.30 -9.53
C ILE A 452 16.94 -2.91 -9.76
N PHE A 453 17.01 -4.22 -9.56
CA PHE A 453 18.19 -5.04 -9.85
C PHE A 453 17.80 -6.17 -10.81
N ALA A 454 18.73 -6.55 -11.68
CA ALA A 454 18.63 -7.72 -12.55
C ALA A 454 19.70 -8.75 -12.24
N SER A 455 19.36 -10.01 -12.43
CA SER A 455 20.29 -11.13 -12.32
C SER A 455 20.14 -12.01 -13.56
N TRP A 456 21.23 -12.30 -14.24
CA TRP A 456 21.27 -13.18 -15.42
C TRP A 456 21.72 -14.61 -15.10
N ASN A 457 21.71 -14.99 -13.84
CA ASN A 457 22.24 -16.27 -13.36
C ASN A 457 21.46 -16.85 -12.18
N MET A 458 20.14 -16.67 -12.18
CA MET A 458 19.24 -17.19 -11.15
C MET A 458 19.59 -16.67 -9.74
N GLY A 459 19.92 -15.37 -9.63
CA GLY A 459 20.18 -14.70 -8.36
C GLY A 459 21.54 -14.97 -7.74
N LYS A 460 22.49 -15.61 -8.47
CA LYS A 460 23.87 -15.77 -7.98
C LYS A 460 24.62 -14.43 -7.91
N SER A 461 24.28 -13.49 -8.77
CA SER A 461 24.73 -12.10 -8.73
C SER A 461 23.66 -11.17 -9.28
N TRP A 462 23.65 -9.93 -8.78
CA TRP A 462 22.68 -8.90 -9.13
C TRP A 462 23.39 -7.62 -9.53
N GLU A 463 22.84 -6.90 -10.49
CA GLU A 463 23.32 -5.61 -10.97
C GLU A 463 22.17 -4.61 -10.96
N LYS A 464 22.41 -3.37 -10.55
CA LYS A 464 21.42 -2.30 -10.51
C LYS A 464 21.13 -1.81 -11.93
N ILE A 465 19.83 -1.69 -12.28
CA ILE A 465 19.37 -1.29 -13.62
C ILE A 465 18.40 -0.12 -13.57
N ASN A 466 18.54 0.79 -12.65
CA ASN A 466 17.58 1.88 -12.43
C ASN A 466 17.36 2.78 -13.65
N ASN A 467 18.39 2.93 -14.52
CA ASN A 467 18.34 3.88 -15.63
C ASN A 467 17.85 5.27 -15.17
N ASN A 468 16.72 5.76 -15.68
CA ASN A 468 16.09 7.02 -15.26
C ASN A 468 14.98 6.84 -14.22
N LEU A 469 14.82 5.67 -13.62
CA LEU A 469 13.91 5.46 -12.50
C LEU A 469 14.39 6.30 -11.30
N PRO A 470 13.56 7.14 -10.69
CA PRO A 470 13.93 7.90 -9.51
C PRO A 470 14.23 6.96 -8.32
N ASN A 471 14.86 7.51 -7.29
CA ASN A 471 15.05 6.77 -6.03
C ASN A 471 13.71 6.65 -5.30
N VAL A 472 13.03 5.53 -5.49
CA VAL A 472 11.68 5.27 -5.00
C VAL A 472 11.48 3.78 -4.72
N SER A 473 10.65 3.47 -3.75
CA SER A 473 10.29 2.08 -3.41
C SER A 473 9.54 1.40 -4.55
N VAL A 474 10.07 0.26 -5.01
CA VAL A 474 9.46 -0.58 -6.03
C VAL A 474 8.61 -1.65 -5.36
N ARG A 475 7.30 -1.51 -5.44
CA ARG A 475 6.35 -2.38 -4.73
C ARG A 475 5.98 -3.64 -5.48
N ASP A 476 5.81 -3.53 -6.79
CA ASP A 476 5.53 -4.69 -7.64
C ASP A 476 6.15 -4.53 -9.02
N LEU A 477 6.40 -5.65 -9.67
CA LEU A 477 6.93 -5.77 -11.02
C LEU A 477 6.05 -6.72 -11.82
N ARG A 478 5.82 -6.40 -13.10
CA ARG A 478 5.24 -7.31 -14.08
C ARG A 478 6.03 -7.25 -15.38
N ILE A 479 6.13 -8.37 -16.05
CA ILE A 479 6.74 -8.45 -17.37
C ILE A 479 5.63 -8.77 -18.37
N GLN A 480 5.39 -7.87 -19.32
CA GLN A 480 4.46 -8.12 -20.40
C GLN A 480 5.16 -8.99 -21.47
N ALA A 481 4.85 -10.28 -21.45
CA ALA A 481 5.60 -11.26 -22.23
C ALA A 481 5.59 -10.99 -23.76
N ARG A 482 4.45 -10.55 -24.33
CA ARG A 482 4.37 -10.26 -25.78
C ARG A 482 5.19 -9.03 -26.17
N ASP A 483 5.06 -7.94 -25.42
CA ASP A 483 5.69 -6.65 -25.74
C ASP A 483 7.09 -6.54 -25.12
N ARG A 484 7.46 -7.48 -24.24
CA ARG A 484 8.73 -7.51 -23.48
C ARG A 484 8.97 -6.21 -22.73
N ASP A 485 7.94 -5.70 -22.08
CA ASP A 485 8.02 -4.51 -21.25
C ASP A 485 8.11 -4.90 -19.78
N LEU A 486 9.03 -4.27 -19.04
CA LEU A 486 9.07 -4.38 -17.58
C LEU A 486 8.27 -3.23 -16.97
N VAL A 487 7.14 -3.56 -16.39
CA VAL A 487 6.23 -2.61 -15.74
C VAL A 487 6.55 -2.55 -14.25
N VAL A 488 6.71 -1.35 -13.71
CA VAL A 488 7.22 -1.08 -12.38
C VAL A 488 6.21 -0.24 -11.59
N ALA A 489 5.58 -0.82 -10.59
CA ALA A 489 4.72 -0.10 -9.67
C ALA A 489 5.53 0.43 -8.48
N THR A 490 5.41 1.73 -8.20
CA THR A 490 6.17 2.38 -7.14
C THR A 490 5.27 2.86 -6.00
N HIS A 491 5.85 3.02 -4.83
CA HIS A 491 5.18 3.59 -3.68
C HIS A 491 5.55 5.06 -3.54
N GLY A 492 4.89 5.91 -4.32
CA GLY A 492 5.05 7.36 -4.26
C GLY A 492 5.23 8.07 -5.62
N ARG A 493 5.60 7.37 -6.71
CA ARG A 493 5.85 7.97 -8.02
C ARG A 493 5.09 7.31 -9.17
N GLY A 494 4.01 6.59 -8.88
CA GLY A 494 3.18 5.97 -9.90
C GLY A 494 3.82 4.76 -10.55
N VAL A 495 3.59 4.61 -11.86
CA VAL A 495 4.04 3.46 -12.64
C VAL A 495 5.04 3.91 -13.69
N PHE A 496 6.11 3.13 -13.84
CA PHE A 496 7.11 3.27 -14.92
C PHE A 496 7.07 2.03 -15.81
N ILE A 497 7.40 2.21 -17.06
CA ILE A 497 7.57 1.12 -18.03
C ILE A 497 8.96 1.23 -18.62
N LEU A 498 9.74 0.16 -18.51
CA LEU A 498 10.94 -0.02 -19.30
C LEU A 498 10.54 -0.80 -20.55
N ASP A 499 10.39 -0.08 -21.64
CA ASP A 499 10.00 -0.62 -22.93
C ASP A 499 11.09 -1.52 -23.50
N ASP A 500 10.71 -2.66 -24.04
CA ASP A 500 11.57 -3.58 -24.80
C ASP A 500 12.82 -4.04 -24.05
N ILE A 501 12.64 -4.92 -23.07
CA ILE A 501 13.75 -5.52 -22.31
C ILE A 501 14.53 -6.59 -23.08
N HIS A 502 14.26 -6.80 -24.37
CA HIS A 502 14.98 -7.76 -25.21
C HIS A 502 16.50 -7.59 -25.15
N PRO A 503 17.06 -6.35 -25.19
CA PRO A 503 18.49 -6.17 -25.00
C PRO A 503 19.01 -6.65 -23.65
N ILE A 504 18.18 -6.57 -22.59
CA ILE A 504 18.53 -7.09 -21.27
C ILE A 504 18.48 -8.61 -21.24
N GLU A 505 17.47 -9.22 -21.86
CA GLU A 505 17.34 -10.69 -21.96
C GLU A 505 18.53 -11.32 -22.66
N GLU A 506 19.06 -10.65 -23.71
CA GLU A 506 20.18 -11.12 -24.52
C GLU A 506 21.55 -10.54 -24.14
N LEU A 507 21.63 -9.73 -23.08
CA LEU A 507 22.85 -8.99 -22.73
C LEU A 507 24.11 -9.89 -22.67
N LYS A 508 24.01 -11.08 -22.09
CA LYS A 508 25.12 -12.03 -22.02
C LYS A 508 25.62 -12.47 -23.39
N ASN A 509 24.76 -12.51 -24.38
CA ASN A 509 25.11 -12.89 -25.74
C ASN A 509 25.88 -11.80 -26.50
N SER A 510 25.82 -10.55 -26.00
CA SER A 510 26.48 -9.38 -26.57
C SER A 510 27.84 -9.06 -25.93
N ILE A 511 28.04 -9.42 -24.65
CA ILE A 511 29.26 -9.11 -23.91
C ILE A 511 30.48 -9.73 -24.60
N GLY A 512 31.51 -8.91 -24.79
CA GLY A 512 32.80 -9.32 -25.43
C GLY A 512 32.76 -9.36 -26.96
N LYS A 513 31.64 -9.06 -27.60
CA LYS A 513 31.57 -8.89 -29.05
C LYS A 513 31.88 -7.43 -29.43
N PRO A 514 32.66 -7.20 -30.51
CA PRO A 514 32.97 -5.84 -30.95
C PRO A 514 31.71 -5.08 -31.45
N ILE A 515 30.72 -5.80 -31.98
CA ILE A 515 29.42 -5.27 -32.43
C ILE A 515 28.37 -6.35 -32.17
N HIS A 516 27.21 -5.92 -31.65
CA HIS A 516 26.02 -6.75 -31.51
C HIS A 516 24.79 -5.92 -31.86
N LEU A 517 23.96 -6.42 -32.75
CA LEU A 517 22.65 -5.83 -33.07
C LEU A 517 21.59 -6.66 -32.36
N PHE A 518 20.86 -6.03 -31.46
CA PHE A 518 19.69 -6.64 -30.84
C PHE A 518 18.55 -6.71 -31.85
N PRO A 519 17.72 -7.75 -31.82
CA PRO A 519 16.48 -7.78 -32.59
C PRO A 519 15.62 -6.57 -32.25
N ILE A 520 14.96 -6.02 -33.25
CA ILE A 520 14.02 -4.91 -33.08
C ILE A 520 12.62 -5.50 -33.03
N ARG A 521 11.84 -5.11 -32.01
CA ARG A 521 10.43 -5.53 -31.92
C ARG A 521 9.62 -4.96 -33.08
N GLU A 522 8.55 -5.65 -33.43
CA GLU A 522 7.61 -5.18 -34.44
C GLU A 522 7.05 -3.80 -34.07
N ALA A 523 7.25 -2.84 -34.97
CA ALA A 523 6.74 -1.49 -34.80
C ALA A 523 5.37 -1.33 -35.48
N THR A 524 4.40 -0.76 -34.78
CA THR A 524 3.11 -0.44 -35.39
C THR A 524 3.19 0.93 -36.04
N LEU A 525 3.03 0.96 -37.39
CA LEU A 525 2.87 2.23 -38.10
C LEU A 525 1.49 2.82 -37.77
N TRP A 526 1.47 4.01 -37.24
CA TRP A 526 0.24 4.73 -36.95
C TRP A 526 0.37 6.20 -37.30
N ASN A 527 -0.75 6.84 -37.64
CA ASN A 527 -0.80 8.27 -37.91
C ASN A 527 -1.15 9.04 -36.62
N MET A 528 -0.31 9.98 -36.28
CA MET A 528 -0.58 10.84 -35.14
C MET A 528 -1.83 11.69 -35.41
N TYR A 529 -2.81 11.61 -34.54
CA TYR A 529 -4.03 12.39 -34.63
C TYR A 529 -3.78 13.79 -34.10
N TRP A 530 -3.80 14.78 -34.99
CA TRP A 530 -3.50 16.17 -34.67
C TRP A 530 -4.72 16.96 -34.18
N ARG A 531 -5.95 16.41 -34.27
CA ARG A 531 -7.11 17.12 -33.74
C ARG A 531 -6.96 17.25 -32.23
N ILE A 532 -6.83 18.50 -31.77
CA ILE A 532 -7.14 18.91 -30.43
C ILE A 532 -8.64 18.65 -30.28
N GLU A 533 -9.02 17.48 -29.77
CA GLU A 533 -10.37 17.28 -29.30
C GLU A 533 -10.64 18.42 -28.32
N ASN A 534 -11.75 19.10 -28.54
CA ASN A 534 -12.13 20.34 -27.85
C ASN A 534 -11.68 20.32 -26.40
N LEU A 535 -10.99 21.36 -25.99
CA LEU A 535 -10.58 21.68 -24.62
C LEU A 535 -11.77 21.78 -23.62
N GLY A 536 -12.94 21.18 -23.94
CA GLY A 536 -14.13 21.15 -23.11
C GLY A 536 -14.00 20.38 -21.80
N ASP A 537 -13.03 19.47 -21.68
CA ASP A 537 -12.76 18.76 -20.44
C ASP A 537 -11.61 19.39 -19.64
N ARG A 538 -11.64 20.70 -19.46
CA ARG A 538 -10.94 21.34 -18.36
C ARG A 538 -11.75 21.15 -17.08
N THR A 539 -11.81 19.94 -16.58
CA THR A 539 -12.08 19.71 -15.15
C THR A 539 -10.77 19.88 -14.42
N TYR A 540 -10.61 21.06 -13.87
CA TYR A 540 -9.57 21.38 -12.89
C TYR A 540 -9.84 20.61 -11.60
#